data_eb4b3c5fb3d7ed0704abf6087e4482d0
#
_entry.id   eb4b3c5fb3d7ed0704abf6087e4482d0
#
_cell.length_a   1.000
_cell.length_b   1.000
_cell.length_c   1.000
_cell.angle_alpha   90.00
_cell.angle_beta   90.00
_cell.angle_gamma   90.00
#
_symmetry.space_group_name_H-M   'P 1'
#
loop_
_entity.id
_entity.type
_entity.pdbx_description
1 polymer ?
#
loop_
_entity_poly.entity_id
_entity_poly.type
_entity_poly.pdbx_seq_one_letter_code
_entity_poly.pdbx_strand_id
1 'polypeptide(L)'
;MQRGLDTTVRRIRRQVFEEVARLGFKANAETLKDDMEEIPYKLVNEESTYRDSIYRARSIVRERLRLAMGLSLRPENRPTSLSQGVEASNISEKYYEAPLMQVIPSACAACEEKGYEVSNMCKGCLAHPCMEVCPKGAISMVNGKSYIDQSK
;
A
#
# COMPACT_ATOMS: atom_id res chain seq x y z
N MET A 1 -17.93 17.21 12.72
CA MET A 1 -16.63 16.57 12.39
C MET A 1 -16.84 15.06 12.36
N GLN A 2 -16.95 14.46 11.19
CA GLN A 2 -16.96 13.00 11.08
C GLN A 2 -15.54 12.48 11.37
N ARG A 3 -15.29 12.12 12.60
CA ARG A 3 -14.05 11.44 12.98
C ARG A 3 -14.14 9.99 12.53
N GLY A 4 -13.52 9.69 11.38
CA GLY A 4 -13.11 8.36 11.04
C GLY A 4 -14.03 7.60 10.10
N LEU A 5 -13.86 7.83 8.82
CA LEU A 5 -14.24 6.85 7.81
C LEU A 5 -13.56 5.51 8.16
N ASP A 6 -14.36 4.48 8.42
CA ASP A 6 -13.85 3.12 8.62
C ASP A 6 -13.44 2.55 7.26
N THR A 7 -12.17 2.68 6.93
CA THR A 7 -11.61 2.13 5.69
C THR A 7 -11.03 0.74 5.93
N THR A 8 -11.02 -0.11 4.91
CA THR A 8 -10.39 -1.43 4.98
C THR A 8 -8.93 -1.35 5.44
N VAL A 9 -8.20 -0.31 4.99
CA VAL A 9 -6.81 -0.06 5.43
C VAL A 9 -6.72 0.17 6.93
N ARG A 10 -7.65 0.95 7.50
CA ARG A 10 -7.69 1.25 8.94
C ARG A 10 -8.03 0.02 9.74
N ARG A 11 -8.95 -0.80 9.25
CA ARG A 11 -9.35 -2.08 9.85
C ARG A 11 -8.17 -3.05 9.93
N ILE A 12 -7.49 -3.27 8.82
CA ILE A 12 -6.29 -4.12 8.75
C ILE A 12 -5.18 -3.61 9.69
N ARG A 13 -4.95 -2.28 9.75
CA ARG A 13 -3.96 -1.73 10.70
C ARG A 13 -4.30 -2.04 12.15
N ARG A 14 -5.57 -1.90 12.53
CA ARG A 14 -6.02 -2.24 13.89
C ARG A 14 -5.80 -3.71 14.18
N GLN A 15 -6.20 -4.59 13.27
CA GLN A 15 -6.02 -6.04 13.42
C GLN A 15 -4.55 -6.42 13.57
N VAL A 16 -3.64 -5.78 12.82
CA VAL A 16 -2.19 -6.01 12.98
C VAL A 16 -1.75 -5.64 14.40
N PHE A 17 -2.15 -4.49 14.93
CA PHE A 17 -1.81 -4.10 16.29
C PHE A 17 -2.41 -5.03 17.35
N GLU A 18 -3.63 -5.53 17.14
CA GLU A 18 -4.27 -6.50 18.01
C GLU A 18 -3.48 -7.82 18.06
N GLU A 19 -3.02 -8.31 16.90
CA GLU A 19 -2.20 -9.53 16.85
C GLU A 19 -0.81 -9.31 17.47
N VAL A 20 -0.17 -8.15 17.27
CA VAL A 20 1.09 -7.82 17.94
C VAL A 20 0.91 -7.79 19.46
N ALA A 21 -0.17 -7.20 19.95
CA ALA A 21 -0.47 -7.22 21.38
C ALA A 21 -0.66 -8.65 21.91
N ARG A 22 -1.38 -9.51 21.16
CA ARG A 22 -1.55 -10.93 21.52
C ARG A 22 -0.22 -11.67 21.57
N LEU A 23 0.68 -11.43 20.61
CA LEU A 23 2.05 -12.00 20.63
C LEU A 23 2.79 -11.58 21.91
N GLY A 24 2.74 -10.29 22.25
CA GLY A 24 3.37 -9.77 23.45
C GLY A 24 2.84 -10.39 24.76
N PHE A 25 1.53 -10.67 24.82
CA PHE A 25 0.94 -11.33 25.98
C PHE A 25 1.22 -12.84 26.06
N LYS A 26 1.31 -13.54 24.93
CA LYS A 26 1.65 -14.96 24.90
C LYS A 26 3.10 -15.23 25.32
N ALA A 27 3.99 -14.29 25.01
CA ALA A 27 5.42 -14.21 25.40
C ALA A 27 6.19 -15.55 25.44
N ASN A 28 5.90 -16.47 24.53
CA ASN A 28 6.68 -17.69 24.40
C ASN A 28 7.71 -17.50 23.27
N ALA A 29 8.98 -17.31 23.63
CA ALA A 29 10.04 -17.03 22.69
C ALA A 29 10.26 -18.15 21.65
N GLU A 30 9.90 -19.39 22.01
CA GLU A 30 10.06 -20.55 21.12
C GLU A 30 9.05 -20.55 19.96
N THR A 31 7.79 -20.14 20.24
CA THR A 31 6.71 -20.15 19.22
C THR A 31 6.54 -18.80 18.52
N LEU A 32 7.15 -17.73 19.02
CA LEU A 32 6.96 -16.37 18.51
C LEU A 32 7.23 -16.26 17.01
N LYS A 33 8.28 -16.93 16.51
CA LYS A 33 8.67 -16.89 15.09
C LYS A 33 7.60 -17.53 14.20
N ASP A 34 7.08 -18.66 14.60
CA ASP A 34 6.05 -19.40 13.87
C ASP A 34 4.71 -18.67 13.95
N ASP A 35 4.32 -18.21 15.13
CA ASP A 35 3.12 -17.40 15.33
C ASP A 35 3.12 -16.14 14.43
N MET A 36 4.27 -15.49 14.26
CA MET A 36 4.41 -14.34 13.36
C MET A 36 4.15 -14.69 11.89
N GLU A 37 4.67 -15.82 11.42
CA GLU A 37 4.52 -16.24 10.01
C GLU A 37 3.05 -16.59 9.68
N GLU A 38 2.24 -16.99 10.65
CA GLU A 38 0.83 -17.33 10.46
C GLU A 38 -0.09 -16.10 10.37
N ILE A 39 0.24 -14.99 11.06
CA ILE A 39 -0.61 -13.80 11.14
C ILE A 39 -1.05 -13.24 9.78
N PRO A 40 -0.18 -13.11 8.76
CA PRO A 40 -0.60 -12.62 7.44
C PRO A 40 -1.67 -13.49 6.77
N TYR A 41 -1.64 -14.79 7.01
CA TYR A 41 -2.63 -15.73 6.47
C TYR A 41 -3.94 -15.67 7.24
N LYS A 42 -3.88 -15.46 8.55
CA LYS A 42 -5.05 -15.27 9.40
C LYS A 42 -5.81 -13.97 9.06
N LEU A 43 -5.07 -12.86 8.83
CA LEU A 43 -5.67 -11.55 8.57
C LEU A 43 -6.10 -11.37 7.11
N VAL A 44 -5.45 -12.07 6.18
CA VAL A 44 -5.74 -12.02 4.75
C VAL A 44 -6.05 -13.42 4.25
N ASN A 45 -7.31 -13.82 4.41
CA ASN A 45 -7.85 -15.07 3.89
C ASN A 45 -8.11 -14.97 2.37
N GLU A 46 -8.58 -16.06 1.75
CA GLU A 46 -8.82 -16.16 0.32
C GLU A 46 -9.92 -15.20 -0.19
N GLU A 47 -10.85 -14.82 0.67
CA GLU A 47 -11.97 -13.92 0.36
C GLU A 47 -11.60 -12.42 0.51
N SER A 48 -10.36 -12.12 0.89
CA SER A 48 -9.95 -10.74 1.17
C SER A 48 -9.93 -9.88 -0.08
N THR A 49 -10.70 -8.81 -0.04
CA THR A 49 -10.77 -7.76 -1.08
C THR A 49 -9.88 -6.56 -0.77
N TYR A 50 -8.91 -6.72 0.14
CA TYR A 50 -8.06 -5.61 0.59
C TYR A 50 -7.19 -5.03 -0.53
N ARG A 51 -6.73 -5.86 -1.44
CA ARG A 51 -5.96 -5.49 -2.63
C ARG A 51 -6.37 -6.37 -3.82
N ASP A 52 -5.92 -5.98 -5.00
CA ASP A 52 -6.07 -6.69 -6.27
C ASP A 52 -5.54 -8.13 -6.25
N SER A 53 -4.56 -8.41 -5.38
CA SER A 53 -3.96 -9.72 -5.22
C SER A 53 -3.80 -10.07 -3.74
N ILE A 54 -4.14 -11.31 -3.39
CA ILE A 54 -3.94 -11.86 -2.05
C ILE A 54 -2.46 -11.87 -1.65
N TYR A 55 -1.56 -12.12 -2.60
CA TYR A 55 -0.11 -12.10 -2.37
C TYR A 55 0.36 -10.69 -2.01
N ARG A 56 -0.12 -9.68 -2.72
CA ARG A 56 0.16 -8.26 -2.42
C ARG A 56 -0.41 -7.87 -1.06
N ALA A 57 -1.62 -8.27 -0.76
CA ALA A 57 -2.26 -8.00 0.52
C ALA A 57 -1.47 -8.61 1.69
N ARG A 58 -1.06 -9.88 1.58
CA ARG A 58 -0.23 -10.57 2.58
C ARG A 58 1.16 -9.94 2.71
N SER A 59 1.78 -9.54 1.60
CA SER A 59 3.06 -8.82 1.63
C SER A 59 2.96 -7.53 2.43
N ILE A 60 1.92 -6.73 2.21
CA ILE A 60 1.69 -5.50 2.98
C ILE A 60 1.49 -5.78 4.47
N VAL A 61 0.72 -6.81 4.81
CA VAL A 61 0.49 -7.18 6.22
C VAL A 61 1.78 -7.65 6.89
N ARG A 62 2.62 -8.39 6.18
CA ARG A 62 3.95 -8.81 6.68
C ARG A 62 4.82 -7.62 7.06
N GLU A 63 4.93 -6.64 6.17
CA GLU A 63 5.72 -5.44 6.47
C GLU A 63 5.10 -4.60 7.59
N ARG A 64 3.78 -4.49 7.64
CA ARG A 64 3.09 -3.80 8.74
C ARG A 64 3.29 -4.46 10.08
N LEU A 65 3.30 -5.79 10.12
CA LEU A 65 3.57 -6.56 11.33
C LEU A 65 4.98 -6.24 11.87
N ARG A 66 5.99 -6.26 10.99
CA ARG A 66 7.37 -5.89 11.36
C ARG A 66 7.44 -4.48 11.93
N LEU A 67 6.87 -3.50 11.21
CA LEU A 67 6.86 -2.10 11.66
C LEU A 67 6.12 -1.93 13.00
N ALA A 68 5.02 -2.66 13.22
CA ALA A 68 4.28 -2.60 14.48
C ALA A 68 5.06 -3.19 15.66
N MET A 69 6.02 -4.09 15.39
CA MET A 69 6.95 -4.63 16.37
C MET A 69 8.24 -3.80 16.51
N GLY A 70 8.33 -2.65 15.84
CA GLY A 70 9.53 -1.80 15.85
C GLY A 70 10.69 -2.33 15.02
N LEU A 71 10.43 -3.25 14.08
CA LEU A 71 11.43 -3.78 13.15
C LEU A 71 11.43 -2.96 11.86
N SER A 72 12.58 -2.92 11.17
CA SER A 72 12.68 -2.34 9.83
C SER A 72 11.95 -3.18 8.79
N LEU A 73 11.63 -2.58 7.64
CA LEU A 73 11.18 -3.30 6.46
C LEU A 73 12.24 -4.33 6.03
N ARG A 74 11.77 -5.41 5.41
CA ARG A 74 12.68 -6.40 4.82
C ARG A 74 13.39 -5.78 3.62
N PRO A 75 14.71 -6.04 3.45
CA PRO A 75 15.43 -5.58 2.29
C PRO A 75 14.93 -6.28 1.03
N GLU A 76 14.82 -5.55 -0.07
CA GLU A 76 14.31 -6.07 -1.35
C GLU A 76 15.32 -6.94 -2.09
N ASN A 77 16.60 -6.77 -1.80
CA ASN A 77 17.72 -7.40 -2.53
C ASN A 77 18.15 -8.77 -1.98
N ARG A 78 17.52 -9.26 -0.91
CA ARG A 78 17.85 -10.55 -0.32
C ARG A 78 16.65 -11.22 0.35
N PRO A 79 16.55 -12.55 0.33
CA PRO A 79 15.56 -13.28 1.10
C PRO A 79 15.70 -13.00 2.59
N THR A 80 14.59 -12.66 3.23
CA THR A 80 14.56 -12.31 4.65
C THR A 80 13.28 -12.86 5.26
N SER A 81 13.39 -13.61 6.37
CA SER A 81 12.24 -14.11 7.11
C SER A 81 11.45 -12.95 7.75
N LEU A 82 10.18 -13.18 7.99
CA LEU A 82 9.33 -12.19 8.66
C LEU A 82 9.83 -11.90 10.08
N SER A 83 10.32 -12.90 10.76
CA SER A 83 10.78 -12.86 12.15
C SER A 83 12.22 -12.39 12.33
N GLN A 84 12.96 -12.10 11.24
CA GLN A 84 14.37 -11.70 11.38
C GLN A 84 14.50 -10.42 12.20
N GLY A 85 15.32 -10.46 13.25
CA GLY A 85 15.57 -9.34 14.15
C GLY A 85 14.51 -9.18 15.24
N VAL A 86 13.59 -10.15 15.41
CA VAL A 86 12.53 -10.07 16.43
C VAL A 86 13.09 -9.99 17.85
N GLU A 87 14.27 -10.49 18.07
CA GLU A 87 14.97 -10.40 19.35
C GLU A 87 15.20 -8.93 19.76
N ALA A 88 15.37 -8.04 18.81
CA ALA A 88 15.49 -6.60 19.05
C ALA A 88 14.20 -5.95 19.54
N SER A 89 13.04 -6.56 19.29
CA SER A 89 11.73 -6.03 19.74
C SER A 89 11.55 -6.14 21.25
N ASN A 90 12.29 -7.03 21.92
CA ASN A 90 12.19 -7.29 23.36
C ASN A 90 13.15 -6.44 24.20
N ILE A 91 13.93 -5.56 23.57
CA ILE A 91 14.86 -4.70 24.27
C ILE A 91 14.09 -3.50 24.84
N SER A 92 13.95 -3.42 26.16
CA SER A 92 13.19 -2.38 26.85
C SER A 92 13.77 -0.96 26.63
N GLU A 93 15.06 -0.88 26.35
CA GLU A 93 15.80 0.37 26.15
C GLU A 93 15.95 0.74 24.67
N LYS A 94 15.23 0.07 23.78
CA LYS A 94 15.30 0.35 22.34
C LYS A 94 14.69 1.72 22.06
N TYR A 95 15.53 2.64 21.63
CA TYR A 95 15.11 3.93 21.11
C TYR A 95 14.67 3.79 19.65
N TYR A 96 13.75 4.64 19.22
CA TYR A 96 13.40 4.74 17.81
C TYR A 96 14.59 5.26 17.01
N GLU A 97 15.03 4.44 16.08
CA GLU A 97 16.08 4.83 15.14
C GLU A 97 15.48 5.50 13.90
N ALA A 98 16.20 6.45 13.33
CA ALA A 98 15.80 7.06 12.06
C ALA A 98 15.95 6.05 10.89
N PRO A 99 15.04 6.07 9.89
CA PRO A 99 13.89 6.95 9.77
C PRO A 99 12.69 6.47 10.60
N LEU A 100 12.03 7.40 11.29
CA LEU A 100 10.83 7.10 12.11
C LEU A 100 9.61 6.73 11.24
N MET A 101 9.60 7.13 9.99
CA MET A 101 8.57 6.75 9.02
C MET A 101 9.18 5.91 7.90
N GLN A 102 8.50 4.83 7.56
CA GLN A 102 8.88 3.96 6.45
C GLN A 102 7.69 3.76 5.51
N VAL A 103 7.98 3.76 4.23
CA VAL A 103 6.97 3.51 3.19
C VAL A 103 7.06 2.03 2.80
N ILE A 104 5.93 1.34 2.86
CA ILE A 104 5.83 -0.04 2.37
C ILE A 104 5.62 0.01 0.86
N PRO A 105 6.59 -0.39 0.01
CA PRO A 105 6.49 -0.22 -1.45
C PRO A 105 5.27 -0.94 -2.03
N SER A 106 5.00 -2.17 -1.60
CA SER A 106 3.85 -2.94 -2.04
C SER A 106 2.48 -2.34 -1.65
N ALA A 107 2.45 -1.44 -0.65
CA ALA A 107 1.24 -0.73 -0.25
C ALA A 107 1.01 0.55 -1.05
N CYS A 108 2.01 1.03 -1.76
CA CYS A 108 1.90 2.21 -2.61
C CYS A 108 0.93 1.93 -3.76
N ALA A 109 -0.04 2.81 -3.95
CA ALA A 109 -0.98 2.71 -5.06
C ALA A 109 -0.43 3.38 -6.31
N ALA A 110 0.85 3.42 -6.54
CA ALA A 110 1.54 4.11 -7.63
C ALA A 110 0.78 5.38 -8.08
N CYS A 111 1.38 6.54 -7.92
CA CYS A 111 0.77 7.75 -8.48
C CYS A 111 0.67 7.55 -10.00
N GLU A 112 -0.50 7.82 -10.57
CA GLU A 112 -0.63 7.89 -12.02
C GLU A 112 0.40 8.88 -12.55
N GLU A 113 1.04 8.55 -13.65
CA GLU A 113 1.86 9.51 -14.38
C GLU A 113 0.99 10.73 -14.66
N LYS A 114 1.54 11.92 -14.44
CA LYS A 114 0.80 13.17 -14.66
C LYS A 114 0.43 13.25 -16.14
N GLY A 115 -0.80 12.92 -16.44
CA GLY A 115 -1.35 12.96 -17.79
C GLY A 115 -2.79 13.44 -17.77
N TYR A 116 -3.26 13.92 -18.89
CA TYR A 116 -4.64 14.31 -19.09
C TYR A 116 -5.25 13.38 -20.14
N GLU A 117 -6.35 12.73 -19.80
CA GLU A 117 -7.08 11.88 -20.74
C GLU A 117 -8.47 12.43 -21.00
N VAL A 118 -8.96 12.21 -22.23
CA VAL A 118 -10.32 12.53 -22.59
C VAL A 118 -11.22 11.37 -22.23
N SER A 119 -12.16 11.61 -21.32
CA SER A 119 -13.11 10.58 -20.88
C SER A 119 -14.09 10.16 -21.98
N ASN A 120 -14.83 9.08 -21.72
CA ASN A 120 -15.89 8.59 -22.61
C ASN A 120 -17.05 9.59 -22.80
N MET A 121 -17.09 10.67 -22.02
CA MET A 121 -18.10 11.72 -22.12
C MET A 121 -17.83 12.73 -23.25
N CYS A 122 -16.70 12.62 -23.97
CA CYS A 122 -16.42 13.45 -25.13
C CYS A 122 -17.55 13.34 -26.16
N LYS A 123 -18.16 14.48 -26.52
CA LYS A 123 -19.28 14.54 -27.46
C LYS A 123 -18.87 14.62 -28.94
N GLY A 124 -17.55 14.76 -29.22
CA GLY A 124 -17.11 14.94 -30.61
C GLY A 124 -17.70 16.16 -31.27
N CYS A 125 -17.81 17.29 -30.55
CA CYS A 125 -18.48 18.50 -31.06
C CYS A 125 -17.82 19.04 -32.32
N LEU A 126 -18.62 19.53 -33.27
CA LEU A 126 -18.16 19.97 -34.60
C LEU A 126 -17.16 21.14 -34.53
N ALA A 127 -17.33 22.05 -33.58
CA ALA A 127 -16.51 23.25 -33.45
C ALA A 127 -15.15 22.99 -32.82
N HIS A 128 -14.88 21.80 -32.23
CA HIS A 128 -13.63 21.39 -31.60
C HIS A 128 -12.96 22.45 -30.69
N PRO A 129 -13.68 23.14 -29.81
CA PRO A 129 -13.13 24.26 -29.03
C PRO A 129 -11.91 23.86 -28.20
N CYS A 130 -11.81 22.60 -27.76
CA CYS A 130 -10.67 22.08 -27.04
C CYS A 130 -9.37 22.10 -27.87
N MET A 131 -9.45 21.91 -29.19
CA MET A 131 -8.30 22.01 -30.09
C MET A 131 -7.89 23.46 -30.29
N GLU A 132 -8.87 24.35 -30.51
CA GLU A 132 -8.64 25.76 -30.77
C GLU A 132 -7.94 26.48 -29.60
N VAL A 133 -8.34 26.14 -28.36
CA VAL A 133 -7.75 26.79 -27.15
C VAL A 133 -6.53 26.11 -26.61
N CYS A 134 -6.09 24.98 -27.18
CA CYS A 134 -4.94 24.26 -26.65
C CYS A 134 -3.61 24.98 -26.99
N PRO A 135 -2.90 25.58 -26.03
CA PRO A 135 -1.71 26.38 -26.30
C PRO A 135 -0.54 25.50 -26.80
N LYS A 136 -0.57 24.21 -26.55
CA LYS A 136 0.44 23.25 -26.98
C LYS A 136 0.12 22.55 -28.28
N GLY A 137 -1.08 22.73 -28.83
CA GLY A 137 -1.54 21.98 -30.01
C GLY A 137 -1.51 20.46 -29.77
N ALA A 138 -1.70 20.02 -28.50
CA ALA A 138 -1.62 18.62 -28.13
C ALA A 138 -2.92 17.85 -28.37
N ILE A 139 -4.01 18.52 -28.77
CA ILE A 139 -5.32 17.89 -28.93
C ILE A 139 -5.58 17.65 -30.42
N SER A 140 -5.95 16.44 -30.75
CA SER A 140 -6.37 16.01 -32.10
C SER A 140 -7.69 15.23 -32.03
N MET A 141 -8.35 15.08 -33.17
CA MET A 141 -9.57 14.25 -33.26
C MET A 141 -9.21 12.88 -33.81
N VAL A 142 -9.55 11.85 -33.06
CA VAL A 142 -9.37 10.44 -33.46
C VAL A 142 -10.70 9.73 -33.31
N ASN A 143 -11.20 9.14 -34.39
CA ASN A 143 -12.48 8.41 -34.41
C ASN A 143 -13.66 9.23 -33.84
N GLY A 144 -13.72 10.55 -34.15
CA GLY A 144 -14.78 11.43 -33.69
C GLY A 144 -14.71 11.85 -32.23
N LYS A 145 -13.58 11.58 -31.54
CA LYS A 145 -13.33 11.99 -30.17
C LYS A 145 -11.99 12.72 -30.04
N SER A 146 -11.91 13.64 -29.11
CA SER A 146 -10.65 14.31 -28.80
C SER A 146 -9.66 13.33 -28.20
N TYR A 147 -8.43 13.44 -28.64
CA TYR A 147 -7.26 12.72 -28.10
C TYR A 147 -6.19 13.72 -27.70
N ILE A 148 -5.54 13.48 -26.56
CA ILE A 148 -4.47 14.31 -26.03
C ILE A 148 -3.13 13.59 -26.23
N ASP A 149 -2.24 14.22 -26.98
CA ASP A 149 -0.86 13.75 -27.14
C ASP A 149 -0.05 14.12 -25.90
N GLN A 150 0.30 13.12 -25.10
CA GLN A 150 1.04 13.31 -23.86
C GLN A 150 2.51 13.71 -24.07
N SER A 151 3.03 13.61 -25.28
CA SER A 151 4.41 13.99 -25.60
C SER A 151 4.60 15.51 -25.76
N LYS A 152 3.53 16.25 -25.87
CA LYS A 152 3.47 17.71 -26.01
C LYS A 152 3.01 18.38 -24.71
#